data_d8cbb06c861df21bca2b22815aedf78d
#
_entry.id   d8cbb06c861df21bca2b22815aedf78d
#
_cell.length_a   1.000
_cell.length_b   1.000
_cell.length_c   1.000
_cell.angle_alpha   90.00
_cell.angle_beta   90.00
_cell.angle_gamma   90.00
#
_symmetry.space_group_name_H-M   'P 1'
#
loop_
_entity.id
_entity.type
_entity.pdbx_description
1 polymer ?
#
loop_
_entity_poly.entity_id
_entity_poly.type
_entity_poly.pdbx_seq_one_letter_code
_entity_poly.pdbx_strand_id
1 'polypeptide(L)'
;PICGLISPPGGEPVAGREPAVLERDLRAGTSTLIDTVRHAVAGGAAERVAHVNPYFGPLTPLGCLQMAAVHAVHHVRKHLSLALA
;
A
#
# COMPACT_ATOMS: atom_id res chain seq x y z
N PRO A 1 4.40 7.67 1.60
CA PRO A 1 4.63 7.71 3.03
C PRO A 1 3.70 8.69 3.73
N ILE A 2 3.65 8.59 5.02
CA ILE A 2 2.97 9.56 5.86
C ILE A 2 3.77 10.87 5.82
N CYS A 3 3.07 11.99 5.89
CA CYS A 3 3.66 13.32 5.79
C CYS A 3 4.88 13.47 6.72
N GLY A 4 6.01 13.92 6.18
CA GLY A 4 7.26 14.10 6.91
C GLY A 4 8.16 12.87 7.00
N LEU A 5 7.72 11.71 6.52
CA LEU A 5 8.53 10.50 6.49
C LEU A 5 9.21 10.32 5.14
N ILE A 6 10.42 9.78 5.18
CA ILE A 6 11.18 9.42 3.98
C ILE A 6 10.75 8.02 3.53
N SER A 7 10.61 7.81 2.23
CA SER A 7 10.32 6.48 1.69
C SER A 7 11.42 5.49 2.05
N PRO A 8 11.07 4.25 2.46
CA PRO A 8 12.07 3.22 2.71
C PRO A 8 12.80 2.84 1.42
N PRO A 9 13.99 2.20 1.53
CA PRO A 9 14.68 1.67 0.35
C PRO A 9 13.77 0.78 -0.49
N GLY A 10 13.78 0.96 -1.81
CA GLY A 10 12.91 0.25 -2.74
C GLY A 10 11.55 0.91 -2.95
N GLY A 11 11.22 1.96 -2.19
CA GLY A 11 9.97 2.70 -2.33
C GLY A 11 10.07 3.94 -3.22
N GLU A 12 11.18 4.14 -3.90
CA GLU A 12 11.41 5.29 -4.75
C GLU A 12 10.53 5.24 -6.01
N PRO A 13 10.00 6.38 -6.46
CA PRO A 13 9.20 6.43 -7.69
C PRO A 13 10.03 6.03 -8.92
N VAL A 14 9.41 5.31 -9.84
CA VAL A 14 10.00 4.98 -11.14
C VAL A 14 9.40 5.92 -12.18
N ALA A 15 10.24 6.73 -12.82
CA ALA A 15 9.82 7.66 -13.86
C ALA A 15 9.64 6.96 -15.22
N GLY A 16 8.88 7.60 -16.11
CA GLY A 16 8.78 7.20 -17.52
C GLY A 16 7.79 6.08 -17.82
N ARG A 17 6.98 5.65 -16.85
CA ARG A 17 5.93 4.66 -17.11
C ARG A 17 4.67 5.28 -17.70
N GLU A 18 4.09 4.60 -18.67
CA GLU A 18 2.81 4.99 -19.25
C GLU A 18 1.67 4.92 -18.21
N PRO A 19 0.74 5.89 -18.19
CA PRO A 19 -0.37 5.87 -17.24
C PRO A 19 -1.23 4.60 -17.29
N ALA A 20 -1.48 4.05 -18.48
CA ALA A 20 -2.25 2.82 -18.63
C ALA A 20 -1.54 1.61 -18.01
N VAL A 21 -0.21 1.56 -18.11
CA VAL A 21 0.61 0.51 -17.48
C VAL A 21 0.56 0.65 -15.96
N LEU A 22 0.67 1.87 -15.44
CA LEU A 22 0.58 2.14 -14.00
C LEU A 22 -0.78 1.74 -13.44
N GLU A 23 -1.86 2.08 -14.13
CA GLU A 23 -3.21 1.70 -13.72
C GLU A 23 -3.37 0.17 -13.69
N ARG A 24 -2.92 -0.51 -14.73
CA ARG A 24 -2.97 -1.97 -14.81
C ARG A 24 -2.19 -2.62 -13.66
N ASP A 25 -0.97 -2.13 -13.41
CA ASP A 25 -0.10 -2.68 -12.36
C ASP A 25 -0.68 -2.42 -10.97
N LEU A 26 -1.29 -1.25 -10.76
CA LEU A 26 -1.96 -0.93 -9.51
C LEU A 26 -3.16 -1.85 -9.26
N ARG A 27 -4.00 -2.09 -10.28
CA ARG A 27 -5.14 -2.99 -10.17
C ARG A 27 -4.68 -4.42 -9.88
N ALA A 28 -3.68 -4.90 -10.60
CA ALA A 28 -3.12 -6.23 -10.40
C ALA A 28 -2.51 -6.39 -9.01
N GLY A 29 -1.74 -5.41 -8.57
CA GLY A 29 -1.14 -5.41 -7.23
C GLY A 29 -2.17 -5.38 -6.10
N THR A 30 -3.22 -4.58 -6.26
CA THR A 30 -4.32 -4.51 -5.30
C THR A 30 -5.08 -5.84 -5.21
N SER A 31 -5.39 -6.44 -6.36
CA SER A 31 -6.05 -7.75 -6.41
C SER A 31 -5.19 -8.82 -5.75
N THR A 32 -3.90 -8.86 -6.03
CA THR A 32 -2.96 -9.80 -5.42
C THR A 32 -2.89 -9.60 -3.90
N LEU A 33 -2.85 -8.36 -3.43
CA LEU A 33 -2.84 -8.07 -1.99
C LEU A 33 -4.10 -8.58 -1.30
N ILE A 34 -5.26 -8.32 -1.87
CA ILE A 34 -6.55 -8.77 -1.33
C ILE A 34 -6.60 -10.31 -1.28
N ASP A 35 -6.21 -10.97 -2.35
CA ASP A 35 -6.22 -12.43 -2.42
C ASP A 35 -5.23 -13.04 -1.43
N THR A 36 -4.06 -12.46 -1.26
CA THR A 36 -3.05 -12.89 -0.30
C THR A 36 -3.57 -12.77 1.13
N VAL A 37 -4.23 -11.66 1.45
CA VAL A 37 -4.83 -11.46 2.78
C VAL A 37 -5.95 -12.46 3.05
N ARG A 38 -6.85 -12.66 2.07
CA ARG A 38 -7.93 -13.65 2.17
C ARG A 38 -7.39 -15.06 2.41
N HIS A 39 -6.35 -15.43 1.68
CA HIS A 39 -5.72 -16.74 1.81
C HIS A 39 -5.07 -16.92 3.19
N ALA A 40 -4.38 -15.92 3.69
CA ALA A 40 -3.75 -15.94 5.00
C ALA A 40 -4.80 -16.08 6.12
N VAL A 41 -5.89 -15.34 6.04
CA VAL A 41 -6.99 -15.40 7.00
C VAL A 41 -7.67 -16.78 6.97
N ALA A 42 -7.97 -17.30 5.79
CA ALA A 42 -8.57 -18.60 5.61
C ALA A 42 -7.66 -19.73 6.12
N GLY A 43 -6.35 -19.55 6.03
CA GLY A 43 -5.35 -20.50 6.54
C GLY A 43 -5.05 -20.39 8.04
N GLY A 44 -5.76 -19.54 8.78
CA GLY A 44 -5.59 -19.39 10.23
C GLY A 44 -4.45 -18.47 10.64
N ALA A 45 -3.93 -17.65 9.72
CA ALA A 45 -2.80 -16.74 9.99
C ALA A 45 -3.24 -15.29 10.25
N ALA A 46 -4.51 -15.04 10.55
CA ALA A 46 -5.05 -13.68 10.71
C ALA A 46 -4.33 -12.84 11.77
N GLU A 47 -3.88 -13.47 12.85
CA GLU A 47 -3.22 -12.79 13.98
C GLU A 47 -1.70 -12.85 13.89
N ARG A 48 -1.15 -13.46 12.87
CA ARG A 48 0.30 -13.55 12.69
C ARG A 48 0.87 -12.32 12.02
N VAL A 49 2.10 -11.96 12.38
CA VAL A 49 2.84 -10.89 11.71
C VAL A 49 3.17 -11.33 10.28
N ALA A 50 2.61 -10.62 9.30
CA ALA A 50 2.85 -10.88 7.88
C ALA A 50 4.00 -10.02 7.33
N HIS A 51 4.23 -8.84 7.92
CA HIS A 51 5.22 -7.89 7.46
C HIS A 51 5.65 -6.98 8.60
N VAL A 52 6.92 -6.62 8.63
CA VAL A 52 7.43 -5.60 9.56
C VAL A 52 7.66 -4.31 8.77
N ASN A 53 6.81 -3.32 9.02
CA ASN A 53 6.92 -2.03 8.35
C ASN A 53 8.00 -1.17 9.04
N PRO A 54 8.86 -0.47 8.27
CA PRO A 54 9.92 0.37 8.85
C PRO A 54 9.43 1.47 9.78
N TYR A 55 8.19 1.94 9.59
CA TYR A 55 7.62 3.04 10.38
C TYR A 55 6.57 2.60 11.38
N PHE A 56 5.79 1.58 11.06
CA PHE A 56 4.64 1.14 11.86
C PHE A 56 4.87 -0.16 12.61
N GLY A 57 6.02 -0.82 12.37
CA GLY A 57 6.36 -2.06 13.03
C GLY A 57 5.59 -3.27 12.49
N PRO A 58 5.36 -4.29 13.35
CA PRO A 58 4.72 -5.53 12.90
C PRO A 58 3.27 -5.31 12.46
N LEU A 59 2.91 -5.91 11.34
CA LEU A 59 1.56 -5.85 10.78
C LEU A 59 1.02 -7.25 10.52
N THR A 60 -0.22 -7.49 10.92
CA THR A 60 -0.99 -8.66 10.52
C THR A 60 -1.40 -8.57 9.05
N PRO A 61 -1.87 -9.64 8.39
CA PRO A 61 -2.37 -9.54 7.02
C PRO A 61 -3.42 -8.46 6.84
N LEU A 62 -4.39 -8.37 7.73
CA LEU A 62 -5.42 -7.33 7.69
C LEU A 62 -4.82 -5.94 7.96
N GLY A 63 -3.86 -5.84 8.86
CA GLY A 63 -3.12 -4.60 9.12
C GLY A 63 -2.39 -4.09 7.89
N CYS A 64 -1.79 -4.97 7.10
CA CYS A 64 -1.16 -4.60 5.81
C CYS A 64 -2.19 -4.02 4.84
N LEU A 65 -3.36 -4.62 4.74
CA LEU A 65 -4.43 -4.13 3.86
C LEU A 65 -4.96 -2.78 4.33
N GLN A 66 -5.20 -2.62 5.62
CA GLN A 66 -5.66 -1.36 6.21
C GLN A 66 -4.64 -0.23 5.99
N MET A 67 -3.36 -0.51 6.19
CA MET A 67 -2.31 0.47 5.96
C MET A 67 -2.24 0.87 4.49
N ALA A 68 -2.35 -0.08 3.56
CA ALA A 68 -2.34 0.21 2.13
C ALA A 68 -3.53 1.11 1.75
N ALA A 69 -4.71 0.86 2.28
CA ALA A 69 -5.91 1.66 2.03
C ALA A 69 -5.77 3.09 2.58
N VAL A 70 -5.30 3.23 3.81
CA VAL A 70 -5.07 4.55 4.44
C VAL A 70 -4.02 5.34 3.66
N HIS A 71 -2.94 4.68 3.26
CA HIS A 71 -1.86 5.29 2.49
C HIS A 71 -2.36 5.80 1.13
N ALA A 72 -3.15 4.99 0.43
CA ALA A 72 -3.74 5.37 -0.85
C ALA A 72 -4.66 6.60 -0.72
N VAL A 73 -5.53 6.60 0.30
CA VAL A 73 -6.42 7.73 0.58
C VAL A 73 -5.63 8.99 0.90
N HIS A 74 -4.56 8.88 1.68
CA HIS A 74 -3.68 10.00 1.99
C HIS A 74 -3.11 10.65 0.74
N HIS A 75 -2.59 9.84 -0.19
CA HIS A 75 -2.03 10.35 -1.45
C HIS A 75 -3.08 10.99 -2.34
N VAL A 76 -4.25 10.39 -2.47
CA VAL A 76 -5.35 10.95 -3.27
C VAL A 76 -5.77 12.32 -2.72
N ARG A 77 -5.96 12.43 -1.41
CA ARG A 77 -6.33 13.70 -0.77
C ARG A 77 -5.27 14.77 -0.97
N LYS A 78 -4.00 14.42 -0.85
CA LYS A 78 -2.88 15.34 -1.05
C LYS A 78 -2.85 15.86 -2.49
N HIS A 79 -2.99 14.98 -3.48
CA HIS A 79 -3.01 15.37 -4.89
C HIS A 79 -4.21 16.25 -5.23
N LEU A 80 -5.39 15.94 -4.73
CA LEU A 80 -6.58 16.78 -4.91
C LEU A 80 -6.37 18.17 -4.31
N SER A 81 -5.83 18.24 -3.10
CA SER A 81 -5.54 19.50 -2.43
C SER A 81 -4.57 20.37 -3.24
N LEU A 82 -3.51 19.77 -3.78
CA LEU A 82 -2.55 20.48 -4.63
C LEU A 82 -3.16 20.92 -5.95
N ALA A 83 -4.04 20.14 -6.56
CA ALA A 83 -4.70 20.46 -7.81
C ALA A 83 -5.74 21.58 -7.67
N LEU A 84 -6.35 21.72 -6.49
CA LEU A 84 -7.37 22.71 -6.19
C LEU A 84 -6.81 24.02 -5.58
N ALA A 85 -5.55 24.01 -5.25
CA ALA A 85 -4.89 25.16 -4.60
C ALA A 85 -4.59 26.33 -5.61
#